data_2ee20b4c1b64c4f6352b06f7c124d1a0
#
_entry.id   2ee20b4c1b64c4f6352b06f7c124d1a0
#
_cell.length_a   1.000
_cell.length_b   1.000
_cell.length_c   1.000
_cell.angle_alpha   90.00
_cell.angle_beta   90.00
_cell.angle_gamma   90.00
#
_symmetry.space_group_name_H-M   'P 1'
#
loop_
_entity.id
_entity.type
_entity.pdbx_description
1 polymer ?
#
loop_
_entity_poly.entity_id
_entity_poly.type
_entity_poly.pdbx_seq_one_letter_code
_entity_poly.pdbx_strand_id
1 'polypeptide(L)'
;LSDPFGFVLFLLLTLGCLAGAVSSGLRAKRRVHLTCVAGAVGCLGVTIHFALGVGKLYDLAAAGWITPVHLWMAKVATASYLLPVVSGLRTIYHPPTRKLHRKIAFLVLSLTVLTAITGTWMLLASPRR
;
A
#
# COMPACT_ATOMS: atom_id res chain seq x y z
N LEU A 1 2.18 -13.23 17.38
CA LEU A 1 2.80 -12.99 16.07
C LEU A 1 3.95 -12.00 16.21
N SER A 2 5.18 -12.38 15.83
CA SER A 2 6.30 -11.44 15.90
C SER A 2 6.14 -10.32 14.86
N ASP A 3 6.60 -9.09 15.19
CA ASP A 3 6.44 -7.94 14.30
C ASP A 3 7.02 -8.17 12.90
N PRO A 4 8.24 -8.74 12.72
CA PRO A 4 8.77 -9.01 11.38
C PRO A 4 7.93 -10.01 10.59
N PHE A 5 7.45 -11.07 11.23
CA PHE A 5 6.62 -12.07 10.56
C PHE A 5 5.25 -11.50 10.19
N GLY A 6 4.61 -10.80 11.13
CA GLY A 6 3.34 -10.11 10.87
C GLY A 6 3.45 -9.10 9.75
N PHE A 7 4.53 -8.31 9.74
CA PHE A 7 4.80 -7.35 8.68
C PHE A 7 4.88 -8.02 7.30
N VAL A 8 5.72 -9.04 7.15
CA VAL A 8 5.88 -9.75 5.87
C VAL A 8 4.57 -10.40 5.43
N LEU A 9 3.88 -11.11 6.34
CA LEU A 9 2.63 -11.78 6.04
C LEU A 9 1.56 -10.79 5.52
N PHE A 10 1.30 -9.72 6.26
CA PHE A 10 0.26 -8.75 5.88
C PHE A 10 0.67 -7.88 4.69
N LEU A 11 1.96 -7.64 4.48
CA LEU A 11 2.47 -7.02 3.26
C LEU A 11 2.16 -7.89 2.04
N LEU A 12 2.44 -9.19 2.10
CA LEU A 12 2.15 -10.12 1.00
C LEU A 12 0.64 -10.23 0.74
N LEU A 13 -0.17 -10.27 1.80
CA LEU A 13 -1.63 -10.25 1.67
C LEU A 13 -2.12 -8.95 1.03
N THR A 14 -1.58 -7.81 1.41
CA THR A 14 -1.90 -6.51 0.80
C THR A 14 -1.57 -6.52 -0.69
N LEU A 15 -0.36 -6.97 -1.06
CA LEU A 15 0.07 -7.07 -2.46
C LEU A 15 -0.81 -8.03 -3.26
N GLY A 16 -1.18 -9.18 -2.67
CA GLY A 16 -2.10 -10.14 -3.29
C GLY A 16 -3.48 -9.54 -3.53
N CYS A 17 -4.03 -8.84 -2.55
CA CYS A 17 -5.31 -8.13 -2.70
C CYS A 17 -5.23 -7.01 -3.75
N LEU A 18 -4.13 -6.27 -3.82
CA LEU A 18 -3.92 -5.25 -4.85
C LEU A 18 -3.84 -5.86 -6.24
N ALA A 19 -3.12 -6.97 -6.41
CA ALA A 19 -3.07 -7.69 -7.68
C ALA A 19 -4.46 -8.20 -8.09
N GLY A 20 -5.23 -8.74 -7.14
CA GLY A 20 -6.62 -9.14 -7.35
C GLY A 20 -7.53 -7.98 -7.71
N ALA A 21 -7.34 -6.81 -7.08
CA ALA A 21 -8.10 -5.60 -7.38
C ALA A 21 -7.82 -5.10 -8.79
N VAL A 22 -6.56 -5.08 -9.22
CA VAL A 22 -6.18 -4.70 -10.60
C VAL A 22 -6.77 -5.68 -11.60
N SER A 23 -6.55 -6.98 -11.41
CA SER A 23 -7.05 -8.03 -12.33
C SER A 23 -8.57 -7.99 -12.46
N SER A 24 -9.31 -7.95 -11.35
CA SER A 24 -10.77 -7.91 -11.34
C SER A 24 -11.33 -6.59 -11.87
N GLY A 25 -10.65 -5.47 -11.59
CA GLY A 25 -11.02 -4.15 -12.13
C GLY A 25 -10.89 -4.09 -13.64
N LEU A 26 -9.81 -4.63 -14.21
CA LEU A 26 -9.60 -4.70 -15.65
C LEU A 26 -10.63 -5.63 -16.35
N ARG A 27 -11.08 -6.68 -15.64
CA ARG A 27 -12.10 -7.62 -16.14
C ARG A 27 -13.54 -7.18 -15.84
N ALA A 28 -13.73 -6.01 -15.24
CA ALA A 28 -15.03 -5.47 -14.82
C ALA A 28 -15.81 -6.40 -13.85
N LYS A 29 -15.13 -7.22 -13.05
CA LYS A 29 -15.71 -8.08 -12.02
C LYS A 29 -15.89 -7.30 -10.72
N ARG A 30 -16.96 -6.52 -10.64
CA ARG A 30 -17.20 -5.55 -9.57
C ARG A 30 -17.14 -6.14 -8.17
N ARG A 31 -17.83 -7.28 -7.90
CA ARG A 31 -17.86 -7.88 -6.56
C ARG A 31 -16.46 -8.31 -6.10
N VAL A 32 -15.72 -8.99 -6.97
CA VAL A 32 -14.34 -9.43 -6.68
C VAL A 32 -13.43 -8.22 -6.47
N HIS A 33 -13.57 -7.20 -7.32
CA HIS A 33 -12.80 -5.95 -7.19
C HIS A 33 -13.02 -5.27 -5.84
N LEU A 34 -14.28 -5.08 -5.43
CA LEU A 34 -14.61 -4.45 -4.15
C LEU A 34 -14.10 -5.26 -2.95
N THR A 35 -14.21 -6.59 -3.00
CA THR A 35 -13.68 -7.48 -1.95
C THR A 35 -12.16 -7.35 -1.85
N CYS A 36 -11.46 -7.36 -3.00
CA CYS A 36 -10.00 -7.20 -3.03
C CYS A 36 -9.56 -5.82 -2.53
N VAL A 37 -10.29 -4.75 -2.88
CA VAL A 37 -10.00 -3.39 -2.39
C VAL A 37 -10.19 -3.31 -0.88
N ALA A 38 -11.29 -3.83 -0.35
CA ALA A 38 -11.54 -3.87 1.10
C ALA A 38 -10.45 -4.67 1.83
N GLY A 39 -10.08 -5.84 1.28
CA GLY A 39 -8.98 -6.66 1.79
C GLY A 39 -7.64 -5.92 1.77
N ALA A 40 -7.32 -5.23 0.67
CA ALA A 40 -6.09 -4.45 0.56
C ALA A 40 -6.01 -3.34 1.61
N VAL A 41 -7.08 -2.57 1.80
CA VAL A 41 -7.13 -1.48 2.80
C VAL A 41 -7.00 -2.04 4.22
N GLY A 42 -7.72 -3.11 4.54
CA GLY A 42 -7.64 -3.76 5.85
C GLY A 42 -6.24 -4.33 6.13
N CYS A 43 -5.69 -5.10 5.20
CA CYS A 43 -4.34 -5.67 5.32
C CYS A 43 -3.26 -4.58 5.39
N LEU A 44 -3.41 -3.48 4.63
CA LEU A 44 -2.49 -2.35 4.70
C LEU A 44 -2.46 -1.72 6.09
N GLY A 45 -3.62 -1.52 6.71
CA GLY A 45 -3.69 -1.01 8.10
C GLY A 45 -2.93 -1.90 9.08
N VAL A 46 -3.11 -3.22 8.97
CA VAL A 46 -2.37 -4.19 9.80
C VAL A 46 -0.87 -4.20 9.46
N THR A 47 -0.52 -4.10 8.16
CA THR A 47 0.88 -3.98 7.72
C THR A 47 1.57 -2.78 8.35
N ILE A 48 0.90 -1.62 8.38
CA ILE A 48 1.43 -0.39 8.99
C ILE A 48 1.65 -0.61 10.50
N HIS A 49 0.70 -1.25 11.18
CA HIS A 49 0.85 -1.56 12.60
C HIS A 49 2.13 -2.37 12.88
N PHE A 50 2.34 -3.46 12.14
CA PHE A 50 3.56 -4.27 12.29
C PHE A 50 4.82 -3.56 11.80
N ALA A 51 4.72 -2.72 10.76
CA ALA A 51 5.85 -1.91 10.29
C ALA A 51 6.38 -0.96 11.38
N LEU A 52 5.49 -0.35 12.17
CA LEU A 52 5.87 0.47 13.32
C LEU A 52 6.61 -0.35 14.39
N GLY A 53 6.22 -1.60 14.62
CA GLY A 53 6.93 -2.53 15.50
C GLY A 53 8.32 -2.88 14.96
N VAL A 54 8.41 -3.23 13.68
CA VAL A 54 9.69 -3.51 13.00
C VAL A 54 10.63 -2.31 13.07
N GLY A 55 10.11 -1.09 12.86
CA GLY A 55 10.90 0.14 12.94
C GLY A 55 11.59 0.36 14.29
N LYS A 56 11.05 -0.21 15.36
CA LYS A 56 11.69 -0.15 16.71
C LYS A 56 12.89 -1.10 16.86
N LEU A 57 12.98 -2.12 16.00
CA LEU A 57 14.05 -3.12 16.03
C LEU A 57 15.31 -2.67 15.28
N TYR A 58 15.20 -1.61 14.48
CA TYR A 58 16.28 -1.12 13.61
C TYR A 58 16.63 0.34 13.94
N ASP A 59 17.90 0.68 13.77
CA ASP A 59 18.32 2.08 13.82
C ASP A 59 18.09 2.74 12.45
N LEU A 60 16.88 3.22 12.23
CA LEU A 60 16.47 3.84 10.97
C LEU A 60 17.25 5.12 10.66
N ALA A 61 17.74 5.82 11.68
CA ALA A 61 18.53 7.03 11.48
C ALA A 61 19.89 6.73 10.80
N ALA A 62 20.45 5.55 11.07
CA ALA A 62 21.70 5.11 10.45
C ALA A 62 21.60 4.87 8.94
N ALA A 63 20.40 4.67 8.39
CA ALA A 63 20.17 4.57 6.95
C ALA A 63 20.32 5.92 6.21
N GLY A 64 20.41 7.03 6.94
CA GLY A 64 20.65 8.35 6.38
C GLY A 64 19.42 8.95 5.67
N TRP A 65 19.64 9.56 4.51
CA TRP A 65 18.62 10.32 3.77
C TRP A 65 17.41 9.50 3.29
N ILE A 66 17.58 8.19 3.11
CA ILE A 66 16.49 7.32 2.64
C ILE A 66 15.36 7.24 3.67
N THR A 67 15.67 7.35 4.97
CA THR A 67 14.68 7.26 6.05
C THR A 67 13.63 8.37 5.96
N PRO A 68 13.96 9.67 5.95
CA PRO A 68 12.95 10.72 5.82
C PRO A 68 12.21 10.63 4.48
N VAL A 69 12.88 10.27 3.40
CA VAL A 69 12.25 10.10 2.08
C VAL A 69 11.19 8.99 2.13
N HIS A 70 11.54 7.80 2.64
CA HIS A 70 10.60 6.69 2.76
C HIS A 70 9.42 7.05 3.68
N LEU A 71 9.68 7.62 4.84
CA LEU A 71 8.61 7.96 5.80
C LEU A 71 7.62 8.99 5.21
N TRP A 72 8.12 9.95 4.44
CA TRP A 72 7.29 10.91 3.72
C TRP A 72 6.45 10.21 2.64
N MET A 73 7.09 9.39 1.82
CA MET A 73 6.41 8.61 0.77
C MET A 73 5.35 7.68 1.36
N ALA A 74 5.63 7.02 2.48
CA ALA A 74 4.68 6.14 3.17
C ALA A 74 3.44 6.90 3.64
N LYS A 75 3.60 8.09 4.21
CA LYS A 75 2.48 8.94 4.62
C LYS A 75 1.63 9.39 3.42
N VAL A 76 2.29 9.86 2.36
CA VAL A 76 1.62 10.30 1.13
C VAL A 76 0.91 9.13 0.46
N ALA A 77 1.56 7.98 0.33
CA ALA A 77 0.96 6.77 -0.23
C ALA A 77 -0.27 6.34 0.56
N THR A 78 -0.18 6.27 1.89
CA THR A 78 -1.30 5.88 2.75
C THR A 78 -2.48 6.83 2.60
N ALA A 79 -2.25 8.13 2.65
CA ALA A 79 -3.31 9.14 2.45
C ALA A 79 -3.91 9.06 1.03
N SER A 80 -3.09 8.77 0.02
CA SER A 80 -3.52 8.67 -1.37
C SER A 80 -4.51 7.52 -1.64
N TYR A 81 -4.60 6.51 -0.77
CA TYR A 81 -5.58 5.42 -0.91
C TYR A 81 -7.03 5.91 -0.85
N LEU A 82 -7.29 7.06 -0.25
CA LEU A 82 -8.62 7.67 -0.27
C LEU A 82 -9.06 8.04 -1.70
N LEU A 83 -8.13 8.41 -2.58
CA LEU A 83 -8.43 8.85 -3.94
C LEU A 83 -9.06 7.73 -4.80
N PRO A 84 -8.47 6.52 -4.93
CA PRO A 84 -9.11 5.45 -5.68
C PRO A 84 -10.39 4.95 -5.02
N VAL A 85 -10.50 4.99 -3.68
CA VAL A 85 -11.74 4.62 -2.98
C VAL A 85 -12.86 5.59 -3.33
N VAL A 86 -12.64 6.89 -3.19
CA VAL A 86 -13.65 7.91 -3.50
C VAL A 86 -13.99 7.92 -4.99
N SER A 87 -12.98 7.88 -5.87
CA SER A 87 -13.21 7.85 -7.32
C SER A 87 -13.89 6.57 -7.77
N GLY A 88 -13.59 5.44 -7.14
CA GLY A 88 -14.26 4.17 -7.38
C GLY A 88 -15.73 4.19 -6.98
N LEU A 89 -16.06 4.73 -5.80
CA LEU A 89 -17.45 4.92 -5.38
C LEU A 89 -18.19 5.85 -6.34
N ARG A 90 -17.57 6.94 -6.77
CA ARG A 90 -18.15 7.84 -7.76
C ARG A 90 -18.43 7.12 -9.09
N THR A 91 -17.55 6.24 -9.53
CA THR A 91 -17.70 5.47 -10.76
C THR A 91 -18.90 4.51 -10.72
N ILE A 92 -19.28 4.02 -9.53
CA ILE A 92 -20.46 3.19 -9.35
C ILE A 92 -21.73 3.94 -9.74
N TYR A 93 -21.82 5.23 -9.37
CA TYR A 93 -22.98 6.09 -9.65
C TYR A 93 -22.87 6.83 -10.97
N HIS A 94 -21.64 7.08 -11.44
CA HIS A 94 -21.35 7.82 -12.68
C HIS A 94 -20.31 7.05 -13.53
N PRO A 95 -20.73 6.04 -14.33
CA PRO A 95 -19.83 5.20 -15.14
C PRO A 95 -18.84 5.94 -16.03
N PRO A 96 -19.14 7.14 -16.59
CA PRO A 96 -18.18 7.90 -17.39
C PRO A 96 -16.87 8.24 -16.66
N THR A 97 -16.85 8.25 -15.32
CA THR A 97 -15.65 8.55 -14.52
C THR A 97 -14.68 7.37 -14.38
N ARG A 98 -15.00 6.21 -14.98
CA ARG A 98 -14.18 4.99 -14.89
C ARG A 98 -12.74 5.17 -15.39
N LYS A 99 -12.54 5.95 -16.46
CA LYS A 99 -11.19 6.25 -16.99
C LYS A 99 -10.35 7.04 -15.99
N LEU A 100 -10.96 8.01 -15.32
CA LEU A 100 -10.30 8.81 -14.28
C LEU A 100 -9.95 7.93 -13.07
N HIS A 101 -10.89 7.10 -12.59
CA HIS A 101 -10.64 6.16 -11.51
C HIS A 101 -9.45 5.23 -11.83
N ARG A 102 -9.39 4.69 -13.04
CA ARG A 102 -8.26 3.83 -13.47
C ARG A 102 -6.92 4.57 -13.39
N LYS A 103 -6.85 5.82 -13.90
CA LYS A 103 -5.63 6.63 -13.83
C LYS A 103 -5.19 6.89 -12.39
N ILE A 104 -6.12 7.27 -11.52
CA ILE A 104 -5.87 7.50 -10.09
C ILE A 104 -5.38 6.22 -9.43
N ALA A 105 -6.04 5.08 -9.69
CA ALA A 105 -5.67 3.79 -9.11
C ALA A 105 -4.25 3.36 -9.51
N PHE A 106 -3.87 3.51 -10.78
CA PHE A 106 -2.51 3.19 -11.23
C PHE A 106 -1.46 4.15 -10.68
N LEU A 107 -1.79 5.43 -10.51
CA LEU A 107 -0.89 6.39 -9.88
C LEU A 107 -0.60 6.00 -8.41
N VAL A 108 -1.65 5.68 -7.65
CA VAL A 108 -1.50 5.27 -6.25
C VAL A 108 -0.79 3.92 -6.14
N LEU A 109 -1.06 2.98 -7.05
CA LEU A 109 -0.34 1.70 -7.11
C LEU A 109 1.15 1.91 -7.37
N SER A 110 1.52 2.77 -8.31
CA SER A 110 2.92 3.11 -8.60
C SER A 110 3.60 3.71 -7.37
N LEU A 111 2.93 4.62 -6.67
CA LEU A 111 3.44 5.21 -5.43
C LEU A 111 3.61 4.15 -4.34
N THR A 112 2.72 3.17 -4.25
CA THR A 112 2.81 2.03 -3.32
C THR A 112 4.05 1.18 -3.61
N VAL A 113 4.31 0.87 -4.87
CA VAL A 113 5.49 0.09 -5.29
C VAL A 113 6.77 0.85 -4.94
N LEU A 114 6.84 2.15 -5.25
CA LEU A 114 7.99 2.99 -4.89
C LEU A 114 8.20 3.06 -3.37
N THR A 115 7.12 3.15 -2.61
CA THR A 115 7.18 3.13 -1.13
C THR A 115 7.72 1.79 -0.63
N ALA A 116 7.31 0.67 -1.21
CA ALA A 116 7.84 -0.65 -0.86
C ALA A 116 9.34 -0.78 -1.18
N ILE A 117 9.78 -0.28 -2.34
CA ILE A 117 11.19 -0.27 -2.74
C ILE A 117 12.03 0.56 -1.76
N THR A 118 11.61 1.80 -1.47
CA THR A 118 12.33 2.69 -0.56
C THR A 118 12.34 2.17 0.88
N GLY A 119 11.24 1.52 1.31
CA GLY A 119 11.16 0.88 2.62
C GLY A 119 12.11 -0.32 2.76
N THR A 120 12.19 -1.14 1.73
CA THR A 120 13.14 -2.26 1.67
C THR A 120 14.58 -1.74 1.72
N TRP A 121 14.89 -0.73 0.91
CA TRP A 121 16.21 -0.09 0.97
C TRP A 121 16.54 0.45 2.35
N MET A 122 15.61 1.20 2.96
CA MET A 122 15.80 1.74 4.30
C MET A 122 16.11 0.65 5.33
N LEU A 123 15.35 -0.46 5.33
CA LEU A 123 15.57 -1.58 6.25
C LEU A 123 16.91 -2.28 6.01
N LEU A 124 17.31 -2.51 4.74
CA LEU A 124 18.58 -3.14 4.41
C LEU A 124 19.78 -2.25 4.78
N ALA A 125 19.62 -0.92 4.74
CA ALA A 125 20.64 0.05 5.12
C ALA A 125 20.67 0.32 6.64
N SER A 126 19.71 -0.16 7.41
CA SER A 126 19.58 0.07 8.85
C SER A 126 20.16 -1.09 9.65
N PRO A 127 21.11 -0.88 10.58
CA PRO A 127 21.56 -1.92 11.48
C PRO A 127 20.44 -2.30 12.46
N ARG A 128 20.41 -3.56 12.85
CA ARG A 128 19.52 -4.03 13.91
C ARG A 128 20.03 -3.56 15.27
N ARG A 129 19.14 -3.06 16.09
CA ARG A 129 19.42 -2.68 17.49
C ARG A 129 19.63 -3.89 18.38
#